data_d3a0757ac1b59ea43ad5ece4d172b575
#
_entry.id   d3a0757ac1b59ea43ad5ece4d172b575
#
_cell.length_a   1.000
_cell.length_b   1.000
_cell.length_c   1.000
_cell.angle_alpha   90.00
_cell.angle_beta   90.00
_cell.angle_gamma   90.00
#
_symmetry.space_group_name_H-M   'P 1'
#
loop_
_entity.id
_entity.type
_entity.pdbx_description
1 polymer ?
#
loop_
_entity_poly.entity_id
_entity_poly.type
_entity_poly.pdbx_seq_one_letter_code
_entity_poly.pdbx_strand_id
1 'polypeptide(L)'
;MHIGFIGLGNMGAPMAHNLLKAGHQLSVFDLNAAAVDNLVGAGALPVDSPTAIAQGNAELIITMLPAAPHVKSVYLGENGLIASSRAGVMLIDCSTIDPHSAREVAKAAAEHGNPMLDAPVSGGTGGAAAGTLTFMVGGSDADFDRAQPILAAMGKNIVHCGAAGNGQVAKVANNMLLGISMIGVAEAMALGVALGMDAKTLAGVINTSSGRCWSSDTYNPFPGVLDNVPASRGYSGGFGSDLMLKDLGLATEAAKQVRQPVILGALAQQLYQSFSALGHGGLDFSAIINQYRKDT
;
A
#
# COMPACT_ATOMS: atom_id res chain seq x y z
N MET A 1 5.82 -22.12 -10.93
CA MET A 1 4.79 -21.31 -11.59
C MET A 1 5.45 -20.15 -12.31
N HIS A 2 4.94 -19.77 -13.48
CA HIS A 2 5.39 -18.59 -14.19
C HIS A 2 4.44 -17.41 -13.88
N ILE A 3 4.98 -16.33 -13.31
CA ILE A 3 4.22 -15.17 -12.85
C ILE A 3 4.65 -13.93 -13.64
N GLY A 4 3.69 -13.16 -14.15
CA GLY A 4 3.92 -11.82 -14.66
C GLY A 4 3.92 -10.82 -13.51
N PHE A 5 4.87 -9.90 -13.45
CA PHE A 5 4.89 -8.84 -12.43
C PHE A 5 5.08 -7.46 -13.07
N ILE A 6 4.14 -6.55 -12.82
CA ILE A 6 4.11 -5.22 -13.44
C ILE A 6 4.13 -4.15 -12.35
N GLY A 7 5.08 -3.23 -12.46
CA GLY A 7 5.30 -2.18 -11.47
C GLY A 7 6.34 -2.59 -10.42
N LEU A 8 7.59 -2.16 -10.63
CA LEU A 8 8.77 -2.51 -9.85
C LEU A 8 9.29 -1.33 -9.01
N GLY A 9 8.38 -0.48 -8.56
CA GLY A 9 8.71 0.62 -7.65
C GLY A 9 9.11 0.13 -6.26
N ASN A 10 9.10 1.05 -5.28
CA ASN A 10 9.56 0.81 -3.90
C ASN A 10 8.89 -0.40 -3.20
N MET A 11 7.67 -0.75 -3.61
CA MET A 11 6.95 -1.90 -3.08
C MET A 11 7.05 -3.12 -3.99
N GLY A 12 6.87 -2.93 -5.32
CA GLY A 12 6.79 -4.05 -6.26
C GLY A 12 8.11 -4.79 -6.43
N ALA A 13 9.25 -4.09 -6.51
CA ALA A 13 10.55 -4.75 -6.66
C ALA A 13 10.86 -5.73 -5.52
N PRO A 14 10.77 -5.35 -4.21
CA PRO A 14 10.99 -6.30 -3.13
C PRO A 14 9.94 -7.42 -3.09
N MET A 15 8.69 -7.18 -3.48
CA MET A 15 7.67 -8.23 -3.60
C MET A 15 8.06 -9.24 -4.69
N ALA A 16 8.49 -8.78 -5.87
CA ALA A 16 8.96 -9.62 -6.97
C ALA A 16 10.22 -10.42 -6.56
N HIS A 17 11.16 -9.82 -5.83
CA HIS A 17 12.32 -10.54 -5.27
C HIS A 17 11.91 -11.70 -4.36
N ASN A 18 10.89 -11.52 -3.52
CA ASN A 18 10.42 -12.59 -2.65
C ASN A 18 9.79 -13.75 -3.43
N LEU A 19 9.09 -13.46 -4.54
CA LEU A 19 8.58 -14.51 -5.44
C LEU A 19 9.72 -15.28 -6.12
N LEU A 20 10.79 -14.60 -6.58
CA LEU A 20 11.99 -15.28 -7.10
C LEU A 20 12.64 -16.19 -6.05
N LYS A 21 12.79 -15.69 -4.81
CA LYS A 21 13.31 -16.48 -3.67
C LYS A 21 12.45 -17.72 -3.36
N ALA A 22 11.14 -17.61 -3.56
CA ALA A 22 10.21 -18.72 -3.40
C ALA A 22 10.26 -19.73 -4.58
N GLY A 23 11.12 -19.52 -5.59
CA GLY A 23 11.33 -20.45 -6.71
C GLY A 23 10.35 -20.25 -7.88
N HIS A 24 9.64 -19.12 -7.93
CA HIS A 24 8.81 -18.78 -9.10
C HIS A 24 9.66 -18.21 -10.24
N GLN A 25 9.24 -18.44 -11.48
CA GLN A 25 9.78 -17.76 -12.65
C GLN A 25 8.99 -16.47 -12.87
N LEU A 26 9.70 -15.36 -13.11
CA LEU A 26 9.05 -14.05 -13.29
C LEU A 26 9.33 -13.49 -14.68
N SER A 27 8.28 -13.04 -15.36
CA SER A 27 8.35 -12.02 -16.43
C SER A 27 8.00 -10.67 -15.84
N VAL A 28 8.88 -9.68 -16.00
CA VAL A 28 8.76 -8.39 -15.31
C VAL A 28 8.70 -7.22 -16.27
N PHE A 29 7.90 -6.21 -15.91
CA PHE A 29 7.80 -4.96 -16.64
C PHE A 29 7.69 -3.77 -15.69
N ASP A 30 8.42 -2.71 -15.99
CA ASP A 30 8.27 -1.36 -15.43
C ASP A 30 8.69 -0.33 -16.49
N LEU A 31 8.20 0.90 -16.37
CA LEU A 31 8.64 2.02 -17.21
C LEU A 31 10.08 2.48 -16.86
N ASN A 32 10.55 2.17 -15.66
CA ASN A 32 11.91 2.43 -15.19
C ASN A 32 12.82 1.24 -15.50
N ALA A 33 13.63 1.37 -16.52
CA ALA A 33 14.57 0.34 -16.97
C ALA A 33 15.52 -0.13 -15.84
N ALA A 34 16.00 0.78 -14.98
CA ALA A 34 16.89 0.40 -13.88
C ALA A 34 16.20 -0.51 -12.85
N ALA A 35 14.89 -0.36 -12.64
CA ALA A 35 14.12 -1.27 -11.79
C ALA A 35 13.98 -2.66 -12.43
N VAL A 36 13.81 -2.73 -13.75
CA VAL A 36 13.79 -3.98 -14.51
C VAL A 36 15.15 -4.67 -14.43
N ASP A 37 16.26 -3.95 -14.71
CA ASP A 37 17.63 -4.50 -14.68
C ASP A 37 17.98 -5.10 -13.31
N ASN A 38 17.51 -4.48 -12.23
CA ASN A 38 17.69 -5.01 -10.87
C ASN A 38 17.07 -6.40 -10.71
N LEU A 39 15.85 -6.60 -11.19
CA LEU A 39 15.15 -7.90 -11.14
C LEU A 39 15.74 -8.92 -12.10
N VAL A 40 16.20 -8.48 -13.28
CA VAL A 40 16.92 -9.33 -14.25
C VAL A 40 18.21 -9.87 -13.63
N GLY A 41 18.96 -9.02 -12.93
CA GLY A 41 20.13 -9.45 -12.14
C GLY A 41 19.83 -10.51 -11.08
N ALA A 42 18.58 -10.58 -10.62
CA ALA A 42 18.10 -11.60 -9.68
C ALA A 42 17.44 -12.84 -10.36
N GLY A 43 17.41 -12.88 -11.70
CA GLY A 43 16.92 -14.03 -12.48
C GLY A 43 15.50 -13.87 -13.08
N ALA A 44 14.93 -12.68 -13.07
CA ALA A 44 13.68 -12.41 -13.78
C ALA A 44 13.92 -12.23 -15.30
N LEU A 45 12.88 -12.43 -16.10
CA LEU A 45 12.89 -12.21 -17.54
C LEU A 45 12.27 -10.84 -17.86
N PRO A 46 12.98 -9.92 -18.52
CA PRO A 46 12.40 -8.65 -18.93
C PRO A 46 11.45 -8.86 -20.11
N VAL A 47 10.40 -8.05 -20.15
CA VAL A 47 9.50 -7.96 -21.32
C VAL A 47 9.22 -6.50 -21.66
N ASP A 48 8.82 -6.24 -22.91
CA ASP A 48 8.73 -4.88 -23.44
C ASP A 48 7.40 -4.17 -23.11
N SER A 49 6.39 -4.91 -22.65
CA SER A 49 5.08 -4.33 -22.32
C SER A 49 4.24 -5.22 -21.39
N PRO A 50 3.21 -4.66 -20.73
CA PRO A 50 2.20 -5.46 -20.03
C PRO A 50 1.51 -6.47 -20.96
N THR A 51 1.25 -6.09 -22.21
CA THR A 51 0.66 -6.95 -23.24
C THR A 51 1.52 -8.18 -23.50
N ALA A 52 2.85 -8.03 -23.59
CA ALA A 52 3.78 -9.14 -23.78
C ALA A 52 3.73 -10.14 -22.59
N ILE A 53 3.51 -9.68 -21.37
CA ILE A 53 3.24 -10.55 -20.20
C ILE A 53 1.95 -11.34 -20.40
N ALA A 54 0.87 -10.65 -20.78
CA ALA A 54 -0.46 -11.23 -20.93
C ALA A 54 -0.51 -12.31 -22.05
N GLN A 55 0.19 -12.06 -23.16
CA GLN A 55 0.29 -12.98 -24.30
C GLN A 55 1.30 -14.12 -24.08
N GLY A 56 2.13 -14.01 -23.05
CA GLY A 56 3.14 -15.00 -22.69
C GLY A 56 2.58 -16.21 -21.96
N ASN A 57 3.47 -16.90 -21.24
CA ASN A 57 3.16 -18.13 -20.52
C ASN A 57 2.77 -17.90 -19.04
N ALA A 58 2.51 -16.65 -18.64
CA ALA A 58 2.13 -16.36 -17.26
C ALA A 58 0.81 -17.07 -16.89
N GLU A 59 0.83 -17.77 -15.77
CA GLU A 59 -0.33 -18.42 -15.17
C GLU A 59 -1.08 -17.46 -14.22
N LEU A 60 -0.35 -16.45 -13.74
CA LEU A 60 -0.82 -15.42 -12.83
C LEU A 60 -0.09 -14.11 -13.12
N ILE A 61 -0.79 -12.97 -13.06
CA ILE A 61 -0.20 -11.65 -13.26
C ILE A 61 -0.49 -10.79 -12.02
N ILE A 62 0.58 -10.21 -11.45
CA ILE A 62 0.51 -9.30 -10.29
C ILE A 62 0.85 -7.89 -10.77
N THR A 63 0.09 -6.90 -10.31
CA THR A 63 0.38 -5.49 -10.54
C THR A 63 0.57 -4.75 -9.22
N MET A 64 1.50 -3.78 -9.21
CA MET A 64 1.75 -2.87 -8.09
C MET A 64 2.01 -1.46 -8.64
N LEU A 65 0.93 -0.72 -8.88
CA LEU A 65 0.90 0.52 -9.66
C LEU A 65 0.57 1.73 -8.77
N PRO A 66 0.93 2.96 -9.19
CA PRO A 66 0.81 4.14 -8.33
C PRO A 66 -0.64 4.55 -7.98
N ALA A 67 -1.59 4.43 -8.92
CA ALA A 67 -2.95 4.95 -8.76
C ALA A 67 -3.95 4.32 -9.76
N ALA A 68 -5.26 4.54 -9.53
CA ALA A 68 -6.35 4.00 -10.35
C ALA A 68 -6.23 4.27 -11.87
N PRO A 69 -5.82 5.45 -12.35
CA PRO A 69 -5.63 5.65 -13.78
C PRO A 69 -4.63 4.68 -14.42
N HIS A 70 -3.53 4.38 -13.72
CA HIS A 70 -2.53 3.42 -14.19
C HIS A 70 -3.08 1.99 -14.20
N VAL A 71 -3.81 1.60 -13.15
CA VAL A 71 -4.47 0.30 -13.08
C VAL A 71 -5.48 0.15 -14.23
N LYS A 72 -6.37 1.14 -14.42
CA LYS A 72 -7.34 1.11 -15.53
C LYS A 72 -6.66 1.05 -16.90
N SER A 73 -5.62 1.83 -17.11
CA SER A 73 -4.86 1.81 -18.38
C SER A 73 -4.25 0.43 -18.64
N VAL A 74 -3.61 -0.17 -17.63
CA VAL A 74 -2.95 -1.48 -17.76
C VAL A 74 -3.95 -2.61 -17.93
N TYR A 75 -5.10 -2.57 -17.26
CA TYR A 75 -6.08 -3.66 -17.31
C TYR A 75 -7.12 -3.49 -18.42
N LEU A 76 -7.67 -2.28 -18.60
CA LEU A 76 -8.83 -1.98 -19.45
C LEU A 76 -8.45 -1.31 -20.78
N GLY A 77 -7.19 -0.94 -20.99
CA GLY A 77 -6.72 -0.36 -22.24
C GLY A 77 -6.98 -1.27 -23.44
N GLU A 78 -6.95 -0.73 -24.67
CA GLU A 78 -7.20 -1.46 -25.92
C GLU A 78 -6.35 -2.74 -26.03
N ASN A 79 -5.07 -2.66 -25.62
CA ASN A 79 -4.16 -3.80 -25.53
C ASN A 79 -3.83 -4.13 -24.07
N GLY A 80 -4.79 -3.92 -23.18
CA GLY A 80 -4.64 -4.14 -21.75
C GLY A 80 -4.57 -5.62 -21.38
N LEU A 81 -4.26 -5.89 -20.12
CA LEU A 81 -4.10 -7.26 -19.63
C LEU A 81 -5.34 -8.12 -19.88
N ILE A 82 -6.54 -7.57 -19.65
CA ILE A 82 -7.80 -8.33 -19.83
C ILE A 82 -7.98 -8.72 -21.29
N ALA A 83 -7.88 -7.78 -22.21
CA ALA A 83 -8.09 -8.05 -23.64
C ALA A 83 -7.00 -8.97 -24.24
N SER A 84 -5.80 -8.98 -23.65
CA SER A 84 -4.63 -9.69 -24.19
C SER A 84 -4.37 -11.03 -23.51
N SER A 85 -4.92 -11.27 -22.30
CA SER A 85 -4.72 -12.53 -21.60
C SER A 85 -5.63 -13.63 -22.14
N ARG A 86 -5.14 -14.86 -22.13
CA ARG A 86 -6.03 -16.02 -22.30
C ARG A 86 -6.98 -16.14 -21.09
N ALA A 87 -8.19 -16.63 -21.31
CA ALA A 87 -9.12 -16.91 -20.23
C ALA A 87 -8.49 -17.88 -19.20
N GLY A 88 -8.81 -17.67 -17.92
CA GLY A 88 -8.32 -18.47 -16.79
C GLY A 88 -6.99 -18.00 -16.21
N VAL A 89 -6.26 -17.06 -16.84
CA VAL A 89 -5.11 -16.40 -16.20
C VAL A 89 -5.62 -15.59 -15.01
N MET A 90 -5.04 -15.82 -13.82
CA MET A 90 -5.39 -15.10 -12.63
C MET A 90 -4.73 -13.71 -12.61
N LEU A 91 -5.50 -12.70 -12.27
CA LEU A 91 -5.07 -11.31 -12.17
C LEU A 91 -5.14 -10.87 -10.70
N ILE A 92 -4.06 -10.28 -10.17
CA ILE A 92 -4.01 -9.76 -8.80
C ILE A 92 -3.49 -8.34 -8.83
N ASP A 93 -4.31 -7.37 -8.43
CA ASP A 93 -3.86 -5.99 -8.27
C ASP A 93 -3.55 -5.67 -6.80
N CYS A 94 -2.27 -5.45 -6.51
CA CYS A 94 -1.78 -5.06 -5.17
C CYS A 94 -1.72 -3.53 -4.98
N SER A 95 -2.14 -2.76 -5.97
CA SER A 95 -2.16 -1.30 -5.93
C SER A 95 -3.16 -0.79 -4.90
N THR A 96 -2.93 0.41 -4.36
CA THR A 96 -3.91 1.10 -3.51
C THR A 96 -4.71 2.09 -4.36
N ILE A 97 -5.95 1.72 -4.66
CA ILE A 97 -6.89 2.48 -5.49
C ILE A 97 -8.25 2.58 -4.79
N ASP A 98 -9.19 3.29 -5.40
CA ASP A 98 -10.55 3.35 -4.88
C ASP A 98 -11.32 2.03 -5.12
N PRO A 99 -12.26 1.66 -4.21
CA PRO A 99 -13.03 0.41 -4.34
C PRO A 99 -13.89 0.33 -5.60
N HIS A 100 -14.34 1.46 -6.15
CA HIS A 100 -15.16 1.48 -7.36
C HIS A 100 -14.33 1.06 -8.58
N SER A 101 -13.15 1.64 -8.74
CA SER A 101 -12.21 1.26 -9.81
C SER A 101 -11.80 -0.22 -9.71
N ALA A 102 -11.56 -0.73 -8.50
CA ALA A 102 -11.24 -2.15 -8.31
C ALA A 102 -12.40 -3.06 -8.77
N ARG A 103 -13.64 -2.72 -8.42
CA ARG A 103 -14.84 -3.46 -8.86
C ARG A 103 -15.07 -3.38 -10.37
N GLU A 104 -14.80 -2.23 -10.99
CA GLU A 104 -14.91 -2.05 -12.43
C GLU A 104 -13.92 -2.99 -13.18
N VAL A 105 -12.66 -3.03 -12.74
CA VAL A 105 -11.64 -3.91 -13.32
C VAL A 105 -11.99 -5.38 -13.08
N ALA A 106 -12.41 -5.75 -11.88
CA ALA A 106 -12.80 -7.12 -11.56
C ALA A 106 -14.00 -7.60 -12.39
N LYS A 107 -14.99 -6.73 -12.63
CA LYS A 107 -16.12 -7.02 -13.51
C LYS A 107 -15.67 -7.29 -14.94
N ALA A 108 -14.85 -6.43 -15.51
CA ALA A 108 -14.34 -6.61 -16.87
C ALA A 108 -13.49 -7.90 -17.01
N ALA A 109 -12.68 -8.21 -15.99
CA ALA A 109 -11.89 -9.46 -15.96
C ALA A 109 -12.82 -10.68 -15.94
N ALA A 110 -13.87 -10.68 -15.12
CA ALA A 110 -14.85 -11.77 -15.06
C ALA A 110 -15.60 -11.96 -16.38
N GLU A 111 -15.99 -10.87 -17.06
CA GLU A 111 -16.64 -10.92 -18.38
C GLU A 111 -15.72 -11.54 -19.46
N HIS A 112 -14.40 -11.42 -19.30
CA HIS A 112 -13.39 -12.05 -20.18
C HIS A 112 -13.00 -13.47 -19.72
N GLY A 113 -13.50 -13.95 -18.58
CA GLY A 113 -13.18 -15.26 -18.03
C GLY A 113 -11.87 -15.33 -17.24
N ASN A 114 -11.37 -14.19 -16.74
CA ASN A 114 -10.18 -14.12 -15.91
C ASN A 114 -10.57 -13.94 -14.44
N PRO A 115 -10.13 -14.84 -13.53
CA PRO A 115 -10.22 -14.61 -12.10
C PRO A 115 -9.46 -13.34 -11.70
N MET A 116 -10.05 -12.48 -10.85
CA MET A 116 -9.44 -11.23 -10.42
C MET A 116 -9.57 -11.00 -8.93
N LEU A 117 -8.45 -10.62 -8.30
CA LEU A 117 -8.39 -10.22 -6.89
C LEU A 117 -7.83 -8.79 -6.76
N ASP A 118 -8.44 -7.98 -5.93
CA ASP A 118 -7.82 -6.78 -5.39
C ASP A 118 -7.15 -7.16 -4.07
N ALA A 119 -5.85 -6.89 -3.97
CA ALA A 119 -5.02 -7.35 -2.85
C ALA A 119 -4.06 -6.26 -2.35
N PRO A 120 -4.56 -5.06 -1.99
CA PRO A 120 -3.71 -4.02 -1.45
C PRO A 120 -2.98 -4.47 -0.18
N VAL A 121 -1.81 -3.86 0.07
CA VAL A 121 -0.87 -4.30 1.09
C VAL A 121 -0.66 -3.27 2.19
N SER A 122 -0.28 -3.75 3.37
CA SER A 122 0.19 -2.95 4.50
C SER A 122 1.47 -3.53 5.07
N GLY A 123 2.41 -2.67 5.52
CA GLY A 123 3.71 -3.07 6.08
C GLY A 123 4.89 -2.24 5.56
N GLY A 124 4.64 -1.35 4.59
CA GLY A 124 5.65 -0.47 4.00
C GLY A 124 6.76 -1.23 3.27
N THR A 125 7.79 -0.50 2.86
CA THR A 125 8.95 -1.07 2.12
C THR A 125 9.73 -2.10 2.94
N GLY A 126 9.81 -1.92 4.27
CA GLY A 126 10.43 -2.89 5.18
C GLY A 126 9.68 -4.22 5.20
N GLY A 127 8.35 -4.19 5.30
CA GLY A 127 7.52 -5.38 5.23
C GLY A 127 7.58 -6.06 3.85
N ALA A 128 7.64 -5.28 2.78
CA ALA A 128 7.81 -5.82 1.43
C ALA A 128 9.14 -6.54 1.27
N ALA A 129 10.24 -5.96 1.74
CA ALA A 129 11.58 -6.58 1.68
C ALA A 129 11.66 -7.85 2.55
N ALA A 130 11.06 -7.83 3.73
CA ALA A 130 11.07 -8.96 4.67
C ALA A 130 10.06 -10.08 4.32
N GLY A 131 9.17 -9.89 3.33
CA GLY A 131 8.09 -10.84 3.03
C GLY A 131 7.05 -10.95 4.14
N THR A 132 6.82 -9.85 4.88
CA THR A 132 5.92 -9.84 6.06
C THR A 132 4.71 -8.94 5.88
N LEU A 133 4.36 -8.61 4.65
CA LEU A 133 3.20 -7.78 4.34
C LEU A 133 1.91 -8.39 4.89
N THR A 134 0.96 -7.51 5.20
CA THR A 134 -0.45 -7.89 5.34
C THR A 134 -1.13 -7.61 4.00
N PHE A 135 -1.72 -8.63 3.39
CA PHE A 135 -2.58 -8.53 2.22
C PHE A 135 -4.04 -8.48 2.64
N MET A 136 -4.78 -7.53 2.09
CA MET A 136 -6.24 -7.38 2.26
C MET A 136 -6.89 -7.79 0.94
N VAL A 137 -7.42 -9.01 0.85
CA VAL A 137 -7.78 -9.61 -0.43
C VAL A 137 -9.29 -9.59 -0.63
N GLY A 138 -9.73 -8.96 -1.72
CA GLY A 138 -11.12 -8.98 -2.20
C GLY A 138 -11.24 -9.85 -3.45
N GLY A 139 -12.30 -10.67 -3.51
CA GLY A 139 -12.59 -11.57 -4.62
C GLY A 139 -13.36 -12.81 -4.16
N SER A 140 -13.50 -13.83 -5.03
CA SER A 140 -14.20 -15.08 -4.66
C SER A 140 -13.34 -15.92 -3.71
N ASP A 141 -14.00 -16.77 -2.87
CA ASP A 141 -13.32 -17.71 -1.98
C ASP A 141 -12.37 -18.63 -2.77
N ALA A 142 -12.83 -19.16 -3.90
CA ALA A 142 -12.06 -20.08 -4.73
C ALA A 142 -10.79 -19.42 -5.32
N ASP A 143 -10.89 -18.15 -5.74
CA ASP A 143 -9.74 -17.42 -6.27
C ASP A 143 -8.78 -17.02 -5.15
N PHE A 144 -9.31 -16.67 -3.97
CA PHE A 144 -8.51 -16.42 -2.77
C PHE A 144 -7.68 -17.67 -2.39
N ASP A 145 -8.30 -18.85 -2.31
CA ASP A 145 -7.61 -20.11 -1.97
C ASP A 145 -6.49 -20.44 -2.97
N ARG A 146 -6.69 -20.15 -4.26
CA ARG A 146 -5.67 -20.33 -5.30
C ARG A 146 -4.51 -19.35 -5.17
N ALA A 147 -4.79 -18.09 -4.79
CA ALA A 147 -3.79 -17.04 -4.67
C ALA A 147 -3.00 -17.10 -3.36
N GLN A 148 -3.60 -17.60 -2.28
CA GLN A 148 -3.03 -17.59 -0.94
C GLN A 148 -1.60 -18.14 -0.85
N PRO A 149 -1.23 -19.28 -1.47
CA PRO A 149 0.14 -19.80 -1.44
C PRO A 149 1.16 -18.86 -2.11
N ILE A 150 0.73 -18.12 -3.13
CA ILE A 150 1.58 -17.16 -3.87
C ILE A 150 1.76 -15.89 -3.02
N LEU A 151 0.69 -15.37 -2.45
CA LEU A 151 0.74 -14.21 -1.58
C LEU A 151 1.55 -14.47 -0.32
N ALA A 152 1.57 -15.71 0.19
CA ALA A 152 2.38 -16.14 1.34
C ALA A 152 3.90 -16.01 1.11
N ALA A 153 4.37 -15.98 -0.13
CA ALA A 153 5.77 -15.69 -0.43
C ALA A 153 6.15 -14.22 -0.15
N MET A 154 5.17 -13.31 -0.15
CA MET A 154 5.37 -11.87 0.00
C MET A 154 4.81 -11.31 1.31
N GLY A 155 3.95 -12.04 2.01
CA GLY A 155 3.28 -11.58 3.21
C GLY A 155 3.07 -12.65 4.28
N LYS A 156 2.95 -12.19 5.52
CA LYS A 156 2.71 -13.04 6.68
C LYS A 156 1.21 -13.18 6.99
N ASN A 157 0.46 -12.10 6.80
CA ASN A 157 -0.97 -12.07 7.07
C ASN A 157 -1.72 -11.91 5.73
N ILE A 158 -2.55 -12.86 5.39
CA ILE A 158 -3.33 -12.83 4.14
C ILE A 158 -4.79 -12.97 4.55
N VAL A 159 -5.52 -11.86 4.45
CA VAL A 159 -6.88 -11.74 4.97
C VAL A 159 -7.86 -11.67 3.81
N HIS A 160 -8.79 -12.64 3.74
CA HIS A 160 -9.91 -12.57 2.81
C HIS A 160 -10.94 -11.57 3.32
N CYS A 161 -11.17 -10.51 2.57
CA CYS A 161 -12.09 -9.42 2.93
C CYS A 161 -13.49 -9.59 2.30
N GLY A 162 -13.75 -10.70 1.62
CA GLY A 162 -14.99 -10.97 0.90
C GLY A 162 -14.94 -10.53 -0.56
N ALA A 163 -16.06 -10.09 -1.11
CA ALA A 163 -16.23 -9.81 -2.54
C ALA A 163 -15.20 -8.79 -3.11
N ALA A 164 -15.07 -8.77 -4.43
CA ALA A 164 -14.19 -7.85 -5.17
C ALA A 164 -14.39 -6.39 -4.74
N GLY A 165 -13.28 -5.67 -4.57
CA GLY A 165 -13.20 -4.30 -4.06
C GLY A 165 -13.16 -4.21 -2.53
N ASN A 166 -13.42 -5.28 -1.80
CA ASN A 166 -13.40 -5.24 -0.33
C ASN A 166 -11.98 -5.20 0.26
N GLY A 167 -10.97 -5.68 -0.47
CA GLY A 167 -9.58 -5.44 -0.11
C GLY A 167 -9.27 -3.94 -0.07
N GLN A 168 -9.72 -3.20 -1.09
CA GLN A 168 -9.59 -1.75 -1.13
C GLN A 168 -10.42 -1.06 -0.04
N VAL A 169 -11.65 -1.53 0.25
CA VAL A 169 -12.45 -1.00 1.38
C VAL A 169 -11.68 -1.15 2.69
N ALA A 170 -11.12 -2.33 2.96
CA ALA A 170 -10.31 -2.56 4.16
C ALA A 170 -9.08 -1.64 4.18
N LYS A 171 -8.40 -1.48 3.04
CA LYS A 171 -7.22 -0.61 2.92
C LYS A 171 -7.53 0.85 3.19
N VAL A 172 -8.56 1.42 2.56
CA VAL A 172 -8.89 2.85 2.75
C VAL A 172 -9.37 3.14 4.17
N ALA A 173 -10.14 2.23 4.77
CA ALA A 173 -10.58 2.37 6.17
C ALA A 173 -9.40 2.29 7.15
N ASN A 174 -8.49 1.32 6.96
CA ASN A 174 -7.27 1.20 7.76
C ASN A 174 -6.38 2.43 7.66
N ASN A 175 -6.13 2.94 6.45
CA ASN A 175 -5.22 4.06 6.26
C ASN A 175 -5.85 5.40 6.68
N MET A 176 -7.16 5.55 6.62
CA MET A 176 -7.85 6.67 7.24
C MET A 176 -7.64 6.67 8.76
N LEU A 177 -7.83 5.52 9.41
CA LEU A 177 -7.57 5.40 10.86
C LEU A 177 -6.09 5.63 11.18
N LEU A 178 -5.17 5.14 10.35
CA LEU A 178 -3.73 5.37 10.51
C LEU A 178 -3.39 6.87 10.48
N GLY A 179 -3.90 7.62 9.51
CA GLY A 179 -3.67 9.06 9.41
C GLY A 179 -4.23 9.82 10.61
N ILE A 180 -5.45 9.49 11.05
CA ILE A 180 -6.09 10.08 12.23
C ILE A 180 -5.27 9.78 13.49
N SER A 181 -4.88 8.54 13.72
CA SER A 181 -4.14 8.13 14.91
C SER A 181 -2.73 8.72 14.95
N MET A 182 -2.07 8.89 13.80
CA MET A 182 -0.76 9.56 13.74
C MET A 182 -0.86 11.02 14.16
N ILE A 183 -1.85 11.75 13.70
CA ILE A 183 -2.09 13.14 14.10
C ILE A 183 -2.39 13.19 15.60
N GLY A 184 -3.27 12.33 16.12
CA GLY A 184 -3.61 12.31 17.54
C GLY A 184 -2.40 12.01 18.44
N VAL A 185 -1.53 11.07 18.03
CA VAL A 185 -0.28 10.78 18.76
C VAL A 185 0.69 11.95 18.65
N ALA A 186 0.80 12.60 17.48
CA ALA A 186 1.66 13.77 17.29
C ALA A 186 1.25 14.94 18.22
N GLU A 187 -0.04 15.25 18.29
CA GLU A 187 -0.58 16.28 19.19
C GLU A 187 -0.37 15.92 20.66
N ALA A 188 -0.67 14.68 21.05
CA ALA A 188 -0.52 14.24 22.45
C ALA A 188 0.95 14.30 22.92
N MET A 189 1.89 13.83 22.07
CA MET A 189 3.32 13.89 22.38
C MET A 189 3.82 15.33 22.44
N ALA A 190 3.46 16.18 21.48
CA ALA A 190 3.84 17.60 21.48
C ALA A 190 3.31 18.34 22.69
N LEU A 191 2.04 18.13 23.06
CA LEU A 191 1.42 18.73 24.24
C LEU A 191 2.12 18.31 25.54
N GLY A 192 2.33 17.01 25.75
CA GLY A 192 2.91 16.53 27.00
C GLY A 192 4.35 16.98 27.19
N VAL A 193 5.15 17.02 26.11
CA VAL A 193 6.51 17.55 26.15
C VAL A 193 6.50 19.07 26.41
N ALA A 194 5.60 19.80 25.76
CA ALA A 194 5.44 21.26 26.03
C ALA A 194 5.03 21.59 27.47
N LEU A 195 4.35 20.64 28.13
CA LEU A 195 4.01 20.74 29.60
C LEU A 195 5.17 20.28 30.50
N GLY A 196 6.34 19.91 29.94
CA GLY A 196 7.54 19.57 30.70
C GLY A 196 7.75 18.08 30.96
N MET A 197 6.96 17.19 30.36
CA MET A 197 7.14 15.74 30.52
C MET A 197 8.22 15.21 29.61
N ASP A 198 9.03 14.26 30.09
CA ASP A 198 9.98 13.53 29.25
C ASP A 198 9.25 12.69 28.18
N ALA A 199 9.71 12.77 26.94
CA ALA A 199 9.05 12.14 25.79
C ALA A 199 8.98 10.60 25.89
N LYS A 200 10.04 9.93 26.36
CA LYS A 200 10.06 8.46 26.53
C LYS A 200 9.11 8.02 27.64
N THR A 201 9.11 8.77 28.73
CA THR A 201 8.20 8.51 29.86
C THR A 201 6.74 8.67 29.41
N LEU A 202 6.42 9.76 28.69
CA LEU A 202 5.07 9.98 28.15
C LEU A 202 4.64 8.86 27.20
N ALA A 203 5.51 8.47 26.26
CA ALA A 203 5.25 7.35 25.34
C ALA A 203 5.01 6.04 26.10
N GLY A 204 5.78 5.78 27.16
CA GLY A 204 5.60 4.62 28.03
C GLY A 204 4.22 4.59 28.69
N VAL A 205 3.73 5.75 29.19
CA VAL A 205 2.38 5.86 29.77
C VAL A 205 1.31 5.64 28.71
N ILE A 206 1.41 6.28 27.54
CA ILE A 206 0.44 6.09 26.44
C ILE A 206 0.36 4.62 26.03
N ASN A 207 1.53 3.95 25.89
CA ASN A 207 1.62 2.57 25.40
C ASN A 207 1.15 1.51 26.40
N THR A 208 1.04 1.86 27.68
CA THR A 208 0.48 1.00 28.75
C THR A 208 -0.94 1.39 29.14
N SER A 209 -1.52 2.38 28.49
CA SER A 209 -2.83 2.95 28.80
C SER A 209 -3.77 2.89 27.57
N SER A 210 -4.97 3.45 27.71
CA SER A 210 -6.03 3.42 26.71
C SER A 210 -5.71 4.21 25.40
N GLY A 211 -4.68 5.03 25.39
CA GLY A 211 -4.23 5.77 24.20
C GLY A 211 -3.33 4.97 23.26
N ARG A 212 -3.00 3.72 23.61
CA ARG A 212 -2.14 2.86 22.78
C ARG A 212 -2.69 2.61 21.39
N CYS A 213 -1.86 2.82 20.38
CA CYS A 213 -2.14 2.45 19.00
C CYS A 213 -0.81 2.19 18.25
N TRP A 214 -0.88 1.68 17.01
CA TRP A 214 0.31 1.40 16.20
C TRP A 214 1.19 2.65 16.03
N SER A 215 0.59 3.83 15.86
CA SER A 215 1.33 5.10 15.75
C SER A 215 2.04 5.48 17.04
N SER A 216 1.61 4.98 18.23
CA SER A 216 2.24 5.29 19.49
C SER A 216 3.34 4.30 19.89
N ASP A 217 3.11 2.98 19.70
CA ASP A 217 3.99 1.94 20.21
C ASP A 217 5.00 1.39 19.18
N THR A 218 4.66 1.43 17.90
CA THR A 218 5.47 0.85 16.82
C THR A 218 6.11 1.92 15.93
N TYR A 219 5.50 3.11 15.82
CA TYR A 219 5.89 4.13 14.85
C TYR A 219 5.81 5.55 15.42
N ASN A 220 6.23 5.74 16.67
CA ASN A 220 6.08 7.02 17.38
C ASN A 220 6.73 8.17 16.60
N PRO A 221 5.98 9.28 16.36
CA PRO A 221 6.46 10.41 15.57
C PRO A 221 7.46 11.30 16.31
N PHE A 222 7.61 11.17 17.64
CA PHE A 222 8.51 12.03 18.40
C PHE A 222 9.95 11.52 18.34
N PRO A 223 10.93 12.35 17.90
CA PRO A 223 12.33 11.95 17.81
C PRO A 223 12.89 11.46 19.15
N GLY A 224 13.68 10.42 19.13
CA GLY A 224 14.34 9.86 20.31
C GLY A 224 13.48 8.92 21.17
N VAL A 225 12.18 8.73 20.85
CA VAL A 225 11.32 7.75 21.55
C VAL A 225 11.62 6.33 21.07
N LEU A 226 11.69 6.11 19.75
CA LEU A 226 12.03 4.83 19.13
C LEU A 226 13.24 5.00 18.20
N ASP A 227 14.10 3.98 18.11
CA ASP A 227 15.36 4.08 17.35
C ASP A 227 15.22 3.77 15.86
N ASN A 228 14.38 2.83 15.45
CA ASN A 228 14.32 2.31 14.08
C ASN A 228 13.11 2.82 13.27
N VAL A 229 12.66 4.04 13.55
CA VAL A 229 11.55 4.70 12.86
C VAL A 229 12.02 5.94 12.10
N PRO A 230 11.28 6.46 11.12
CA PRO A 230 11.67 7.67 10.40
C PRO A 230 11.92 8.88 11.30
N ALA A 231 11.20 9.02 12.39
CA ALA A 231 11.40 10.08 13.37
C ALA A 231 12.84 10.10 13.96
N SER A 232 13.53 8.95 14.04
CA SER A 232 14.92 8.86 14.53
C SER A 232 15.98 9.29 13.52
N ARG A 233 15.58 9.52 12.25
CA ARG A 233 16.49 9.87 11.14
C ARG A 233 15.96 11.04 10.29
N GLY A 234 15.38 12.04 10.92
CA GLY A 234 14.88 13.24 10.24
C GLY A 234 13.69 12.99 9.31
N TYR A 235 12.88 11.96 9.60
CA TYR A 235 11.70 11.56 8.82
C TYR A 235 12.03 11.14 7.38
N SER A 236 13.25 10.68 7.12
CA SER A 236 13.67 10.16 5.82
C SER A 236 13.19 8.72 5.62
N GLY A 237 12.72 8.41 4.40
CA GLY A 237 12.18 7.10 4.03
C GLY A 237 10.80 6.83 4.65
N GLY A 238 10.43 5.56 4.82
CA GLY A 238 9.14 5.17 5.38
C GLY A 238 7.99 5.35 4.40
N PHE A 239 6.84 5.86 4.88
CA PHE A 239 5.62 6.10 4.11
C PHE A 239 5.41 7.60 3.92
N GLY A 240 5.63 8.11 2.71
CA GLY A 240 5.61 9.55 2.42
C GLY A 240 4.28 10.23 2.75
N SER A 241 4.34 11.48 3.17
CA SER A 241 3.17 12.31 3.50
C SER A 241 2.23 12.48 2.29
N ASP A 242 2.75 12.58 1.06
CA ASP A 242 1.93 12.62 -0.15
C ASP A 242 1.18 11.31 -0.41
N LEU A 243 1.77 10.17 -0.03
CA LEU A 243 1.10 8.87 -0.12
C LEU A 243 0.00 8.74 0.94
N MET A 244 0.22 9.25 2.15
CA MET A 244 -0.83 9.33 3.18
C MET A 244 -1.95 10.26 2.73
N LEU A 245 -1.63 11.42 2.19
CA LEU A 245 -2.61 12.36 1.62
C LEU A 245 -3.45 11.71 0.52
N LYS A 246 -2.81 10.97 -0.40
CA LYS A 246 -3.51 10.20 -1.44
C LYS A 246 -4.48 9.19 -0.83
N ASP A 247 -4.04 8.43 0.16
CA ASP A 247 -4.86 7.39 0.77
C ASP A 247 -6.05 7.97 1.57
N LEU A 248 -5.85 9.10 2.26
CA LEU A 248 -6.93 9.86 2.91
C LEU A 248 -7.92 10.40 1.88
N GLY A 249 -7.43 10.85 0.71
CA GLY A 249 -8.25 11.26 -0.43
C GLY A 249 -9.13 10.12 -0.95
N LEU A 250 -8.58 8.92 -1.09
CA LEU A 250 -9.35 7.73 -1.48
C LEU A 250 -10.47 7.42 -0.47
N ALA A 251 -10.17 7.55 0.83
CA ALA A 251 -11.13 7.29 1.89
C ALA A 251 -12.27 8.32 1.89
N THR A 252 -11.96 9.61 1.78
CA THR A 252 -12.95 10.70 1.77
C THR A 252 -13.81 10.66 0.52
N GLU A 253 -13.25 10.32 -0.65
CA GLU A 253 -14.04 10.16 -1.87
C GLU A 253 -14.95 8.93 -1.81
N ALA A 254 -14.46 7.80 -1.30
CA ALA A 254 -15.30 6.62 -1.08
C ALA A 254 -16.45 6.92 -0.10
N ALA A 255 -16.18 7.64 0.98
CA ALA A 255 -17.18 8.07 1.95
C ALA A 255 -18.26 8.97 1.33
N LYS A 256 -17.88 9.91 0.46
CA LYS A 256 -18.77 10.79 -0.30
C LYS A 256 -19.72 9.98 -1.20
N GLN A 257 -19.21 8.96 -1.91
CA GLN A 257 -20.01 8.12 -2.80
C GLN A 257 -21.13 7.38 -2.05
N VAL A 258 -20.89 6.94 -0.81
CA VAL A 258 -21.86 6.24 0.02
C VAL A 258 -22.57 7.16 1.04
N ARG A 259 -22.32 8.47 0.98
CA ARG A 259 -22.86 9.50 1.88
C ARG A 259 -22.59 9.22 3.37
N GLN A 260 -21.44 8.60 3.67
CA GLN A 260 -20.99 8.35 5.05
C GLN A 260 -20.16 9.52 5.57
N PRO A 261 -20.56 10.21 6.67
CA PRO A 261 -19.71 11.23 7.28
C PRO A 261 -18.43 10.64 7.84
N VAL A 262 -17.28 11.28 7.53
CA VAL A 262 -15.93 10.91 8.03
C VAL A 262 -15.19 12.19 8.50
N ILE A 263 -15.73 12.86 9.50
CA ILE A 263 -15.28 14.19 9.93
C ILE A 263 -13.79 14.21 10.27
N LEU A 264 -13.32 13.26 11.09
CA LEU A 264 -11.90 13.18 11.45
C LEU A 264 -11.02 12.79 10.27
N GLY A 265 -11.49 11.91 9.37
CA GLY A 265 -10.79 11.54 8.15
C GLY A 265 -10.62 12.72 7.20
N ALA A 266 -11.68 13.52 7.02
CA ALA A 266 -11.63 14.74 6.22
C ALA A 266 -10.70 15.79 6.82
N LEU A 267 -10.71 15.97 8.13
CA LEU A 267 -9.79 16.87 8.82
C LEU A 267 -8.34 16.40 8.66
N ALA A 268 -8.08 15.11 8.88
CA ALA A 268 -6.76 14.53 8.67
C ALA A 268 -6.25 14.75 7.24
N GLN A 269 -7.11 14.57 6.22
CA GLN A 269 -6.77 14.86 4.84
C GLN A 269 -6.34 16.33 4.66
N GLN A 270 -7.07 17.29 5.23
CA GLN A 270 -6.73 18.71 5.11
C GLN A 270 -5.42 19.07 5.83
N LEU A 271 -5.13 18.42 6.96
CA LEU A 271 -3.85 18.63 7.67
C LEU A 271 -2.67 18.11 6.82
N TYR A 272 -2.77 16.92 6.24
CA TYR A 272 -1.74 16.41 5.33
C TYR A 272 -1.67 17.21 4.02
N GLN A 273 -2.81 17.72 3.51
CA GLN A 273 -2.80 18.61 2.34
C GLN A 273 -2.02 19.90 2.63
N SER A 274 -2.26 20.52 3.78
CA SER A 274 -1.50 21.70 4.22
C SER A 274 0.00 21.38 4.39
N PHE A 275 0.33 20.25 4.99
CA PHE A 275 1.70 19.79 5.19
C PHE A 275 2.45 19.57 3.87
N SER A 276 1.80 18.93 2.91
CA SER A 276 2.31 18.73 1.55
C SER A 276 2.52 20.06 0.82
N ALA A 277 1.54 20.99 0.89
CA ALA A 277 1.62 22.30 0.26
C ALA A 277 2.78 23.17 0.79
N LEU A 278 3.24 22.92 2.02
CA LEU A 278 4.44 23.55 2.61
C LEU A 278 5.75 22.91 2.14
N GLY A 279 5.72 21.94 1.21
CA GLY A 279 6.90 21.30 0.64
C GLY A 279 7.36 20.05 1.39
N HIS A 280 6.57 19.53 2.33
CA HIS A 280 6.94 18.38 3.18
C HIS A 280 6.39 17.04 2.69
N GLY A 281 5.81 16.98 1.51
CA GLY A 281 5.18 15.77 0.95
C GLY A 281 6.10 14.56 0.82
N GLY A 282 7.39 14.78 0.59
CA GLY A 282 8.40 13.71 0.51
C GLY A 282 8.87 13.16 1.86
N LEU A 283 8.58 13.83 2.98
CA LEU A 283 8.90 13.33 4.31
C LEU A 283 7.94 12.20 4.69
N ASP A 284 8.37 11.33 5.60
CA ASP A 284 7.50 10.31 6.20
C ASP A 284 6.26 10.97 6.84
N PHE A 285 5.11 10.31 6.79
CA PHE A 285 3.85 10.85 7.29
C PHE A 285 3.86 11.17 8.78
N SER A 286 4.78 10.56 9.56
CA SER A 286 4.98 10.89 10.97
C SER A 286 5.60 12.29 11.18
N ALA A 287 6.19 12.88 10.11
CA ALA A 287 6.71 14.24 10.17
C ALA A 287 5.63 15.31 10.39
N ILE A 288 4.34 14.96 10.30
CA ILE A 288 3.22 15.85 10.65
C ILE A 288 3.35 16.44 12.05
N ILE A 289 4.06 15.77 12.96
CA ILE A 289 4.34 16.27 14.31
C ILE A 289 5.08 17.61 14.30
N ASN A 290 5.85 17.91 13.25
CA ASN A 290 6.59 19.17 13.14
C ASN A 290 5.68 20.40 13.04
N GLN A 291 4.38 20.21 12.74
CA GLN A 291 3.38 21.29 12.79
C GLN A 291 2.98 21.65 14.24
N TYR A 292 3.23 20.77 15.20
CA TYR A 292 2.80 20.92 16.60
C TYR A 292 3.96 21.20 17.55
N ARG A 293 5.17 20.81 17.18
CA ARG A 293 6.37 21.07 17.98
C ARG A 293 6.78 22.54 17.81
N LYS A 294 7.01 23.20 18.93
CA LYS A 294 7.75 24.47 18.92
C LYS A 294 9.22 24.11 18.71
N ASP A 295 9.87 24.78 17.77
CA ASP A 295 11.32 24.71 17.64
C ASP A 295 11.91 25.16 19.00
N THR A 296 12.60 24.24 19.68
CA THR A 296 13.34 24.51 20.92
C THR A 296 14.75 24.87 20.55
#